data_38100a6653ff41758c8d1d93c5047abb
#
_entry.id   38100a6653ff41758c8d1d93c5047abb
#
_cell.length_a   1.000
_cell.length_b   1.000
_cell.length_c   1.000
_cell.angle_alpha   90.00
_cell.angle_beta   90.00
_cell.angle_gamma   90.00
#
_symmetry.space_group_name_H-M   'P 1'
#
loop_
_entity.id
_entity.type
_entity.pdbx_description
1 polymer ?
#
loop_
_entity_poly.entity_id
_entity_poly.type
_entity_poly.pdbx_seq_one_letter_code
_entity_poly.pdbx_strand_id
1 'polypeptide(L)'
;MSEVISVFEYDLLGSGKAASIGAKPIPQQVFDYLEELSLTSTQGSQFLKLTSRSGFKLLQVQNYAGMLSTPHGFQLEILPKVGKNLTAVNARETLLTMLSHLPGFRHIQTQQATLQAQHMPLLEIFISQFLHSVSQLLKQGLRSNYMSEQGNLSFMKGKLMLSAQLRHNVVSRHKFCVDYDDYMSDCAANRLLHSTLDKLLSLKLSSENQRWLYELRFAFDGIPLSRDIESDISSLRLERGMAHYTEPMAWAQLILYWQK
;
A
#
# COMPACT_ATOMS: atom_id res chain seq x y z
N MET A 1 11.71 -3.13 14.87
CA MET A 1 11.62 -1.88 14.10
C MET A 1 12.43 -2.08 12.83
N SER A 2 11.91 -1.66 11.69
CA SER A 2 12.70 -1.60 10.46
C SER A 2 13.80 -0.57 10.67
N GLU A 3 15.01 -0.87 10.22
CA GLU A 3 16.09 0.12 10.25
C GLU A 3 15.86 1.09 9.10
N VAL A 4 15.58 2.37 9.42
CA VAL A 4 15.30 3.42 8.43
C VAL A 4 16.48 4.38 8.42
N ILE A 5 17.05 4.61 7.24
CA ILE A 5 18.06 5.66 7.03
C ILE A 5 17.49 6.72 6.11
N SER A 6 17.48 7.97 6.57
CA SER A 6 17.15 9.14 5.76
C SER A 6 18.42 9.72 5.14
N VAL A 7 18.41 9.87 3.84
CA VAL A 7 19.48 10.45 3.03
C VAL A 7 18.93 11.57 2.16
N PHE A 8 19.78 12.44 1.70
CA PHE A 8 19.40 13.48 0.75
C PHE A 8 19.87 13.14 -0.65
N GLU A 9 19.28 13.81 -1.62
CA GLU A 9 19.78 13.79 -2.99
C GLU A 9 21.29 14.06 -3.02
N TYR A 10 22.00 13.30 -3.84
CA TYR A 10 23.46 13.34 -4.02
C TYR A 10 24.30 12.89 -2.82
N ASP A 11 23.70 12.41 -1.74
CA ASP A 11 24.43 11.79 -0.65
C ASP A 11 25.12 10.49 -1.12
N LEU A 12 26.25 10.19 -0.46
CA LEU A 12 27.00 8.97 -0.72
C LEU A 12 26.65 7.92 0.34
N LEU A 13 26.39 6.70 -0.11
CA LEU A 13 26.16 5.53 0.73
C LEU A 13 27.36 4.60 0.62
N GLY A 14 27.76 4.01 1.73
CA GLY A 14 28.88 3.07 1.73
C GLY A 14 28.78 2.08 2.87
N SER A 15 29.46 0.94 2.74
CA SER A 15 29.55 -0.08 3.78
C SER A 15 30.91 -0.06 4.47
N GLY A 16 30.96 -0.57 5.70
CA GLY A 16 32.20 -0.73 6.45
C GLY A 16 32.99 0.58 6.66
N LYS A 17 34.23 0.62 6.19
CA LYS A 17 35.14 1.77 6.37
C LYS A 17 34.81 2.99 5.48
N ALA A 18 33.84 2.88 4.60
CA ALA A 18 33.46 3.99 3.70
C ALA A 18 32.87 5.21 4.45
N ALA A 19 32.41 5.04 5.68
CA ALA A 19 31.97 6.14 6.54
C ALA A 19 33.07 7.18 6.80
N SER A 20 34.35 6.78 6.78
CA SER A 20 35.49 7.68 6.99
C SER A 20 35.70 8.72 5.86
N ILE A 21 35.07 8.52 4.71
CA ILE A 21 35.16 9.42 3.56
C ILE A 21 33.88 10.25 3.33
N GLY A 22 33.05 10.37 4.38
CA GLY A 22 31.83 11.18 4.33
C GLY A 22 30.63 10.48 3.69
N ALA A 23 30.68 9.16 3.51
CA ALA A 23 29.54 8.36 3.09
C ALA A 23 28.66 7.98 4.30
N LYS A 24 27.34 7.94 4.13
CA LYS A 24 26.43 7.41 5.16
C LYS A 24 26.59 5.90 5.23
N PRO A 25 26.83 5.34 6.43
CA PRO A 25 27.02 3.90 6.59
C PRO A 25 25.73 3.14 6.40
N ILE A 26 25.76 2.08 5.61
CA ILE A 26 24.68 1.10 5.46
C ILE A 26 25.24 -0.32 5.67
N PRO A 27 24.41 -1.28 6.11
CA PRO A 27 24.82 -2.67 6.23
C PRO A 27 25.34 -3.24 4.90
N GLN A 28 26.34 -4.12 4.95
CA GLN A 28 26.94 -4.69 3.73
C GLN A 28 25.91 -5.39 2.84
N GLN A 29 25.02 -6.18 3.43
CA GLN A 29 23.97 -6.89 2.67
C GLN A 29 23.03 -5.92 1.93
N VAL A 30 22.74 -4.76 2.53
CA VAL A 30 21.94 -3.72 1.90
C VAL A 30 22.73 -3.07 0.77
N PHE A 31 24.00 -2.80 0.97
CA PHE A 31 24.87 -2.25 -0.06
C PHE A 31 24.93 -3.15 -1.29
N ASP A 32 25.16 -4.46 -1.10
CA ASP A 32 25.27 -5.44 -2.17
C ASP A 32 23.96 -5.52 -2.97
N TYR A 33 22.82 -5.55 -2.29
CA TYR A 33 21.50 -5.51 -2.93
C TYR A 33 21.27 -4.23 -3.75
N LEU A 34 21.61 -3.06 -3.19
CA LEU A 34 21.47 -1.78 -3.88
C LEU A 34 22.47 -1.63 -5.04
N GLU A 35 23.68 -2.20 -4.93
CA GLU A 35 24.65 -2.27 -6.02
C GLU A 35 24.08 -3.10 -7.17
N GLU A 36 23.57 -4.30 -6.90
CA GLU A 36 22.93 -5.15 -7.89
C GLU A 36 21.74 -4.46 -8.56
N LEU A 37 20.87 -3.83 -7.77
CA LEU A 37 19.71 -3.10 -8.27
C LEU A 37 20.13 -1.95 -9.20
N SER A 38 21.20 -1.21 -8.87
CA SER A 38 21.69 -0.10 -9.67
C SER A 38 22.29 -0.54 -11.02
N LEU A 39 22.76 -1.80 -11.11
CA LEU A 39 23.39 -2.35 -12.31
C LEU A 39 22.41 -3.13 -13.19
N THR A 40 21.42 -3.77 -12.61
CA THR A 40 20.51 -4.69 -13.33
C THR A 40 19.22 -4.05 -13.79
N SER A 41 18.72 -3.03 -13.09
CA SER A 41 17.45 -2.42 -13.43
C SER A 41 17.60 -1.01 -14.00
N THR A 42 16.84 -0.74 -15.09
CA THR A 42 16.76 0.62 -15.67
C THR A 42 16.22 1.64 -14.65
N GLN A 43 15.34 1.20 -13.75
CA GLN A 43 14.84 2.04 -12.67
C GLN A 43 15.90 2.25 -11.57
N GLY A 44 16.65 1.20 -11.19
CA GLY A 44 17.70 1.30 -10.19
C GLY A 44 18.78 2.31 -10.54
N SER A 45 19.18 2.36 -11.83
CA SER A 45 20.16 3.32 -12.33
C SER A 45 19.67 4.78 -12.33
N GLN A 46 18.36 5.02 -12.23
CA GLN A 46 17.80 6.38 -12.15
C GLN A 46 17.97 7.02 -10.78
N PHE A 47 17.94 6.24 -9.70
CA PHE A 47 18.01 6.79 -8.34
C PHE A 47 19.31 6.49 -7.60
N LEU A 48 20.11 5.49 -8.04
CA LEU A 48 21.41 5.15 -7.48
C LEU A 48 22.45 5.00 -8.60
N LYS A 49 23.64 5.56 -8.39
CA LYS A 49 24.78 5.44 -9.30
C LYS A 49 25.98 4.89 -8.54
N LEU A 50 26.54 3.79 -9.04
CA LEU A 50 27.80 3.27 -8.51
C LEU A 50 28.94 4.24 -8.82
N THR A 51 29.71 4.58 -7.81
CA THR A 51 30.87 5.46 -7.90
C THR A 51 32.02 4.92 -7.05
N SER A 52 33.21 5.42 -7.26
CA SER A 52 34.38 5.07 -6.44
C SER A 52 35.08 6.33 -5.95
N ARG A 53 35.45 6.36 -4.68
CA ARG A 53 36.23 7.43 -4.07
C ARG A 53 37.26 6.85 -3.12
N SER A 54 38.52 7.28 -3.28
CA SER A 54 39.65 6.83 -2.42
C SER A 54 39.77 5.30 -2.32
N GLY A 55 39.49 4.58 -3.41
CA GLY A 55 39.57 3.11 -3.44
C GLY A 55 38.36 2.36 -2.85
N PHE A 56 37.36 3.05 -2.37
CA PHE A 56 36.13 2.45 -1.85
C PHE A 56 34.99 2.55 -2.87
N LYS A 57 34.22 1.48 -3.00
CA LYS A 57 32.95 1.48 -3.74
C LYS A 57 31.89 2.23 -2.94
N LEU A 58 31.14 3.11 -3.61
CA LEU A 58 30.08 3.93 -3.02
C LEU A 58 28.88 3.94 -3.96
N LEU A 59 27.71 4.11 -3.39
CA LEU A 59 26.47 4.38 -4.14
C LEU A 59 26.11 5.85 -3.93
N GLN A 60 26.01 6.60 -5.01
CA GLN A 60 25.53 7.98 -4.98
C GLN A 60 24.05 8.03 -5.29
N VAL A 61 23.28 8.62 -4.39
CA VAL A 61 21.87 8.94 -4.62
C VAL A 61 21.79 9.98 -5.74
N GLN A 62 20.89 9.77 -6.69
CA GLN A 62 20.66 10.70 -7.79
C GLN A 62 19.56 11.71 -7.45
N ASN A 63 19.13 12.49 -8.44
CA ASN A 63 18.02 13.44 -8.33
C ASN A 63 16.68 12.69 -8.24
N TYR A 64 16.41 12.14 -7.08
CA TYR A 64 15.24 11.32 -6.79
C TYR A 64 14.81 11.55 -5.34
N ALA A 65 13.51 11.72 -5.13
CA ALA A 65 12.91 11.76 -3.80
C ALA A 65 11.87 10.63 -3.68
N GLY A 66 11.96 9.85 -2.61
CA GLY A 66 11.08 8.71 -2.41
C GLY A 66 11.59 7.74 -1.37
N MET A 67 11.12 6.50 -1.46
CA MET A 67 11.47 5.44 -0.53
C MET A 67 11.82 4.16 -1.28
N LEU A 68 12.79 3.45 -0.73
CA LEU A 68 13.19 2.14 -1.19
C LEU A 68 13.21 1.17 0.00
N SER A 69 12.49 0.06 -0.11
CA SER A 69 12.53 -1.02 0.86
C SER A 69 13.36 -2.17 0.31
N THR A 70 14.25 -2.72 1.14
CA THR A 70 15.03 -3.89 0.77
C THR A 70 14.41 -5.17 1.31
N PRO A 71 14.68 -6.35 0.72
CA PRO A 71 14.16 -7.63 1.21
C PRO A 71 14.55 -7.93 2.66
N HIS A 72 15.64 -7.32 3.14
CA HIS A 72 16.14 -7.50 4.51
C HIS A 72 15.41 -6.62 5.56
N GLY A 73 14.35 -5.90 5.15
CA GLY A 73 13.57 -5.03 6.04
C GLY A 73 14.26 -3.71 6.37
N PHE A 74 15.30 -3.33 5.62
CA PHE A 74 15.91 -2.02 5.68
C PHE A 74 15.19 -1.05 4.76
N GLN A 75 14.99 0.17 5.21
CA GLN A 75 14.30 1.22 4.45
C GLN A 75 15.23 2.40 4.20
N LEU A 76 15.38 2.79 2.94
CA LEU A 76 16.10 3.96 2.52
C LEU A 76 15.09 5.06 2.14
N GLU A 77 15.09 6.13 2.91
CA GLU A 77 14.28 7.31 2.65
C GLU A 77 15.16 8.37 1.98
N ILE A 78 14.85 8.71 0.74
CA ILE A 78 15.56 9.72 -0.04
C ILE A 78 14.75 11.00 -0.02
N LEU A 79 15.31 12.05 0.56
CA LEU A 79 14.65 13.34 0.76
C LEU A 79 15.22 14.40 -0.18
N PRO A 80 14.40 15.34 -0.64
CA PRO A 80 14.86 16.41 -1.52
C PRO A 80 15.81 17.35 -0.77
N LYS A 81 16.84 17.80 -1.45
CA LYS A 81 17.81 18.78 -0.95
C LYS A 81 17.32 20.19 -1.16
N VAL A 82 16.23 20.56 -0.48
CA VAL A 82 15.57 21.86 -0.64
C VAL A 82 15.69 22.68 0.63
N GLY A 83 16.10 23.95 0.50
CA GLY A 83 16.14 24.91 1.60
C GLY A 83 17.52 25.09 2.27
N LYS A 84 17.59 26.10 3.16
CA LYS A 84 18.84 26.47 3.85
C LYS A 84 19.14 25.60 5.09
N ASN A 85 18.10 25.06 5.74
CA ASN A 85 18.21 24.22 6.93
C ASN A 85 17.82 22.77 6.57
N LEU A 86 18.80 21.97 6.22
CA LEU A 86 18.65 20.58 5.82
C LEU A 86 18.50 19.66 7.04
N THR A 87 17.30 19.60 7.60
CA THR A 87 16.93 18.54 8.54
C THR A 87 16.00 17.55 7.84
N ALA A 88 16.05 16.28 8.25
CA ALA A 88 15.15 15.26 7.68
C ALA A 88 13.67 15.63 7.86
N VAL A 89 13.33 16.28 8.97
CA VAL A 89 11.97 16.75 9.27
C VAL A 89 11.53 17.80 8.24
N ASN A 90 12.29 18.87 8.06
CA ASN A 90 11.93 19.94 7.13
C ASN A 90 11.86 19.44 5.67
N ALA A 91 12.74 18.51 5.30
CA ALA A 91 12.73 17.92 3.97
C ALA A 91 11.51 17.02 3.74
N ARG A 92 11.05 16.23 4.76
CA ARG A 92 9.79 15.48 4.68
C ARG A 92 8.59 16.40 4.53
N GLU A 93 8.49 17.45 5.36
CA GLU A 93 7.41 18.43 5.29
C GLU A 93 7.35 19.10 3.91
N THR A 94 8.51 19.48 3.38
CA THR A 94 8.61 20.05 2.03
C THR A 94 8.17 19.05 0.97
N LEU A 95 8.63 17.80 1.05
CA LEU A 95 8.24 16.74 0.11
C LEU A 95 6.73 16.45 0.17
N LEU A 96 6.15 16.36 1.36
CA LEU A 96 4.71 16.14 1.53
C LEU A 96 3.89 17.29 0.95
N THR A 97 4.35 18.53 1.16
CA THR A 97 3.73 19.72 0.56
C THR A 97 3.81 19.67 -0.96
N MET A 98 4.98 19.34 -1.53
CA MET A 98 5.14 19.21 -2.99
C MET A 98 4.26 18.10 -3.56
N LEU A 99 4.21 16.94 -2.91
CA LEU A 99 3.38 15.82 -3.33
C LEU A 99 1.88 16.17 -3.34
N SER A 100 1.38 16.87 -2.33
CA SER A 100 -0.04 17.26 -2.25
C SER A 100 -0.53 18.10 -3.42
N HIS A 101 0.37 18.77 -4.15
CA HIS A 101 0.05 19.53 -5.37
C HIS A 101 0.01 18.67 -6.64
N LEU A 102 0.50 17.43 -6.57
CA LEU A 102 0.46 16.52 -7.71
C LEU A 102 -0.92 15.84 -7.83
N PRO A 103 -1.44 15.62 -9.04
CA PRO A 103 -2.78 15.05 -9.25
C PRO A 103 -3.01 13.71 -8.53
N GLY A 104 -1.98 12.84 -8.48
CA GLY A 104 -2.06 11.53 -7.83
C GLY A 104 -2.02 11.56 -6.31
N PHE A 105 -1.67 12.70 -5.70
CA PHE A 105 -1.42 12.82 -4.26
C PHE A 105 -2.27 13.89 -3.56
N ARG A 106 -3.28 14.43 -4.24
CA ARG A 106 -4.18 15.47 -3.70
C ARG A 106 -4.94 15.05 -2.44
N HIS A 107 -5.02 13.76 -2.18
CA HIS A 107 -5.66 13.18 -1.01
C HIS A 107 -4.79 13.21 0.25
N ILE A 108 -3.51 13.63 0.17
CA ILE A 108 -2.65 13.79 1.35
C ILE A 108 -3.19 14.89 2.24
N GLN A 109 -3.54 14.54 3.49
CA GLN A 109 -3.94 15.49 4.51
C GLN A 109 -2.71 16.18 5.09
N THR A 110 -2.28 17.29 4.47
CA THR A 110 -0.99 17.94 4.71
C THR A 110 -0.78 18.32 6.17
N GLN A 111 -1.79 18.83 6.86
CA GLN A 111 -1.64 19.22 8.29
C GLN A 111 -1.31 18.03 9.17
N GLN A 112 -2.02 16.92 9.01
CA GLN A 112 -1.77 15.69 9.77
C GLN A 112 -0.43 15.07 9.38
N ALA A 113 -0.11 15.02 8.09
CA ALA A 113 1.15 14.49 7.57
C ALA A 113 2.36 15.31 8.07
N THR A 114 2.25 16.64 8.15
CA THR A 114 3.31 17.52 8.70
C THR A 114 3.57 17.23 10.17
N LEU A 115 2.53 17.05 10.99
CA LEU A 115 2.70 16.68 12.40
C LEU A 115 3.38 15.31 12.55
N GLN A 116 3.00 14.34 11.72
CA GLN A 116 3.61 13.01 11.71
C GLN A 116 5.07 13.03 11.20
N ALA A 117 5.42 13.92 10.27
CA ALA A 117 6.77 14.05 9.71
C ALA A 117 7.85 14.33 10.75
N GLN A 118 7.48 14.88 11.90
CA GLN A 118 8.40 15.13 13.02
C GLN A 118 8.89 13.83 13.68
N HIS A 119 8.07 12.78 13.67
CA HIS A 119 8.31 11.56 14.44
C HIS A 119 8.34 10.28 13.63
N MET A 120 7.86 10.30 12.38
CA MET A 120 7.70 9.12 11.55
C MET A 120 8.44 9.23 10.22
N PRO A 121 9.02 8.12 9.70
CA PRO A 121 9.48 8.01 8.32
C PRO A 121 8.32 8.21 7.32
N LEU A 122 8.65 8.60 6.11
CA LEU A 122 7.67 8.89 5.05
C LEU A 122 6.72 7.71 4.76
N LEU A 123 7.26 6.49 4.78
CA LEU A 123 6.47 5.26 4.60
C LEU A 123 5.37 5.12 5.66
N GLU A 124 5.73 5.30 6.92
CA GLU A 124 4.80 5.20 8.04
C GLU A 124 3.71 6.28 7.96
N ILE A 125 4.05 7.47 7.46
CA ILE A 125 3.10 8.55 7.24
C ILE A 125 2.07 8.13 6.18
N PHE A 126 2.50 7.60 5.04
CA PHE A 126 1.61 7.17 3.97
C PHE A 126 0.70 6.02 4.39
N ILE A 127 1.25 5.06 5.14
CA ILE A 127 0.47 3.96 5.70
C ILE A 127 -0.55 4.49 6.70
N SER A 128 -0.16 5.39 7.61
CA SER A 128 -1.08 6.00 8.56
C SER A 128 -2.22 6.75 7.87
N GLN A 129 -1.94 7.51 6.79
CA GLN A 129 -2.95 8.20 5.99
C GLN A 129 -3.92 7.20 5.32
N PHE A 130 -3.39 6.12 4.75
CA PHE A 130 -4.21 5.05 4.19
C PHE A 130 -5.12 4.43 5.25
N LEU A 131 -4.58 4.00 6.38
CA LEU A 131 -5.36 3.40 7.47
C LEU A 131 -6.43 4.36 7.98
N HIS A 132 -6.11 5.66 8.08
CA HIS A 132 -7.08 6.69 8.45
C HIS A 132 -8.23 6.76 7.44
N SER A 133 -7.92 6.79 6.15
CA SER A 133 -8.93 6.84 5.09
C SER A 133 -9.83 5.60 5.08
N VAL A 134 -9.26 4.40 5.31
CA VAL A 134 -10.03 3.15 5.45
C VAL A 134 -10.91 3.18 6.71
N SER A 135 -10.42 3.70 7.83
CA SER A 135 -11.22 3.85 9.05
C SER A 135 -12.41 4.80 8.84
N GLN A 136 -12.22 5.89 8.10
CA GLN A 136 -13.30 6.79 7.74
C GLN A 136 -14.32 6.12 6.82
N LEU A 137 -13.85 5.32 5.86
CA LEU A 137 -14.71 4.52 4.98
C LEU A 137 -15.58 3.55 5.79
N LEU A 138 -15.01 2.81 6.74
CA LEU A 138 -15.75 1.86 7.57
C LEU A 138 -16.83 2.53 8.40
N LYS A 139 -16.59 3.74 8.90
CA LYS A 139 -17.60 4.53 9.63
C LYS A 139 -18.78 4.93 8.75
N GLN A 140 -18.56 5.10 7.44
CA GLN A 140 -19.61 5.40 6.46
C GLN A 140 -20.29 4.15 5.91
N GLY A 141 -19.69 2.97 6.12
CA GLY A 141 -20.16 1.68 5.67
C GLY A 141 -19.54 1.22 4.36
N LEU A 142 -19.29 -0.08 4.27
CA LEU A 142 -18.78 -0.70 3.05
C LEU A 142 -19.88 -0.80 2.00
N ARG A 143 -19.50 -0.61 0.75
CA ARG A 143 -20.39 -0.85 -0.39
C ARG A 143 -20.74 -2.33 -0.42
N SER A 144 -22.02 -2.61 -0.51
CA SER A 144 -22.54 -3.94 -0.75
C SER A 144 -23.45 -3.91 -1.96
N ASN A 145 -23.40 -4.96 -2.75
CA ASN A 145 -24.20 -5.13 -3.94
C ASN A 145 -25.09 -6.36 -3.81
N TYR A 146 -26.26 -6.33 -4.43
CA TYR A 146 -27.06 -7.53 -4.62
C TYR A 146 -26.41 -8.39 -5.69
N MET A 147 -26.04 -9.60 -5.31
CA MET A 147 -25.55 -10.63 -6.24
C MET A 147 -26.58 -11.73 -6.32
N SER A 148 -26.98 -12.09 -7.54
CA SER A 148 -27.87 -13.21 -7.75
C SER A 148 -27.11 -14.51 -7.58
N GLU A 149 -27.54 -15.32 -6.63
CA GLU A 149 -26.99 -16.63 -6.35
C GLU A 149 -28.02 -17.74 -6.57
N GLN A 150 -27.53 -18.89 -7.06
CA GLN A 150 -28.34 -20.08 -7.20
C GLN A 150 -27.89 -21.11 -6.18
N GLY A 151 -28.81 -21.58 -5.37
CA GLY A 151 -28.50 -22.53 -4.30
C GLY A 151 -29.58 -23.60 -4.12
N ASN A 152 -29.19 -24.73 -3.48
CA ASN A 152 -30.12 -25.77 -3.04
C ASN A 152 -30.23 -25.70 -1.51
N LEU A 153 -31.18 -24.91 -1.02
CA LEU A 153 -31.34 -24.58 0.39
C LEU A 153 -32.42 -25.42 1.06
N SER A 154 -32.32 -25.54 2.39
CA SER A 154 -33.36 -26.21 3.22
C SER A 154 -34.56 -25.30 3.53
N PHE A 155 -34.52 -24.04 3.07
CA PHE A 155 -35.60 -23.06 3.22
C PHE A 155 -35.78 -22.31 1.92
N MET A 156 -36.96 -21.73 1.73
CA MET A 156 -37.26 -20.98 0.53
C MET A 156 -36.76 -19.54 0.66
N LYS A 157 -35.88 -19.12 -0.28
CA LYS A 157 -35.35 -17.74 -0.39
C LYS A 157 -35.37 -17.32 -1.87
N GLY A 158 -35.95 -16.19 -2.17
CA GLY A 158 -36.03 -15.71 -3.56
C GLY A 158 -36.99 -16.49 -4.45
N LYS A 159 -36.58 -16.80 -5.69
CA LYS A 159 -37.41 -17.43 -6.73
C LYS A 159 -37.09 -18.90 -6.87
N LEU A 160 -38.12 -19.77 -6.84
CA LEU A 160 -37.95 -21.21 -7.06
C LEU A 160 -37.60 -21.50 -8.52
N MET A 161 -36.52 -22.25 -8.73
CA MET A 161 -36.08 -22.74 -10.04
C MET A 161 -36.74 -24.08 -10.34
N LEU A 162 -37.95 -24.09 -10.91
CA LEU A 162 -38.76 -25.28 -11.12
C LEU A 162 -38.01 -26.38 -11.86
N SER A 163 -37.29 -26.08 -12.93
CA SER A 163 -36.55 -27.07 -13.71
C SER A 163 -35.42 -27.73 -12.89
N ALA A 164 -34.70 -26.96 -12.08
CA ALA A 164 -33.65 -27.49 -11.18
C ALA A 164 -34.30 -28.27 -10.02
N GLN A 165 -35.40 -27.79 -9.46
CA GLN A 165 -36.13 -28.42 -8.38
C GLN A 165 -36.57 -29.83 -8.79
N LEU A 166 -37.19 -30.00 -9.96
CA LEU A 166 -37.64 -31.29 -10.50
C LEU A 166 -36.48 -32.21 -10.83
N ARG A 167 -35.31 -31.70 -11.17
CA ARG A 167 -34.13 -32.50 -11.49
C ARG A 167 -33.36 -32.96 -10.27
N HIS A 168 -33.17 -32.09 -9.28
CA HIS A 168 -32.27 -32.35 -8.16
C HIS A 168 -33.01 -32.78 -6.87
N ASN A 169 -34.25 -32.34 -6.67
CA ASN A 169 -34.94 -32.51 -5.39
C ASN A 169 -36.15 -33.43 -5.45
N VAL A 170 -36.22 -34.32 -6.44
CA VAL A 170 -37.27 -35.36 -6.52
C VAL A 170 -37.29 -36.24 -5.26
N VAL A 171 -36.10 -36.61 -4.77
CA VAL A 171 -35.91 -37.40 -3.55
C VAL A 171 -35.82 -36.51 -2.31
N SER A 172 -35.08 -35.41 -2.42
CA SER A 172 -34.83 -34.50 -1.32
C SER A 172 -35.87 -33.39 -1.23
N ARG A 173 -37.13 -33.73 -0.97
CA ARG A 173 -38.30 -32.84 -0.98
C ARG A 173 -38.25 -31.68 0.03
N HIS A 174 -37.35 -31.76 1.00
CA HIS A 174 -37.12 -30.70 2.02
C HIS A 174 -36.16 -29.61 1.56
N LYS A 175 -35.62 -29.72 0.32
CA LYS A 175 -34.71 -28.74 -0.25
C LYS A 175 -35.35 -27.99 -1.41
N PHE A 176 -34.95 -26.72 -1.61
CA PHE A 176 -35.46 -25.83 -2.62
C PHE A 176 -34.30 -25.34 -3.50
N CYS A 177 -34.36 -25.60 -4.79
CA CYS A 177 -33.46 -24.97 -5.76
C CYS A 177 -33.97 -23.55 -6.02
N VAL A 178 -33.28 -22.58 -5.53
CA VAL A 178 -33.68 -21.18 -5.53
C VAL A 178 -32.65 -20.31 -6.23
N ASP A 179 -33.16 -19.25 -6.86
CA ASP A 179 -32.41 -18.11 -7.37
C ASP A 179 -32.78 -16.91 -6.48
N TYR A 180 -31.80 -16.34 -5.83
CA TYR A 180 -32.00 -15.29 -4.83
C TYR A 180 -30.90 -14.27 -4.88
N ASP A 181 -31.25 -13.04 -4.57
CA ASP A 181 -30.26 -11.97 -4.42
C ASP A 181 -29.71 -11.98 -2.98
N ASP A 182 -28.42 -12.09 -2.87
CA ASP A 182 -27.73 -11.90 -1.59
C ASP A 182 -27.00 -10.57 -1.54
N TYR A 183 -27.06 -9.92 -0.39
CA TYR A 183 -26.45 -8.61 -0.17
C TYR A 183 -25.02 -8.82 0.29
N MET A 184 -24.07 -8.78 -0.64
CA MET A 184 -22.69 -9.10 -0.39
C MET A 184 -21.80 -7.88 -0.51
N SER A 185 -20.84 -7.79 0.40
CA SER A 185 -19.77 -6.79 0.35
C SER A 185 -18.63 -7.17 -0.60
N ASP A 186 -18.77 -8.28 -1.33
CA ASP A 186 -17.79 -8.72 -2.33
C ASP A 186 -17.93 -7.86 -3.61
N CYS A 187 -17.16 -6.78 -3.65
CA CYS A 187 -17.01 -5.94 -4.84
C CYS A 187 -15.53 -5.61 -5.05
N ALA A 188 -15.17 -5.23 -6.28
CA ALA A 188 -13.78 -4.93 -6.66
C ALA A 188 -13.11 -3.94 -5.70
N ALA A 189 -13.81 -2.86 -5.30
CA ALA A 189 -13.28 -1.87 -4.37
C ALA A 189 -12.90 -2.48 -3.01
N ASN A 190 -13.80 -3.29 -2.43
CA ASN A 190 -13.55 -3.91 -1.13
C ASN A 190 -12.46 -4.97 -1.19
N ARG A 191 -12.41 -5.78 -2.28
CA ARG A 191 -11.31 -6.75 -2.51
C ARG A 191 -9.96 -6.07 -2.62
N LEU A 192 -9.87 -4.94 -3.33
CA LEU A 192 -8.64 -4.17 -3.46
C LEU A 192 -8.18 -3.59 -2.13
N LEU A 193 -9.09 -3.03 -1.33
CA LEU A 193 -8.76 -2.54 0.01
C LEU A 193 -8.28 -3.65 0.92
N HIS A 194 -8.98 -4.80 0.94
CA HIS A 194 -8.56 -5.95 1.72
C HIS A 194 -7.17 -6.46 1.28
N SER A 195 -6.93 -6.58 -0.04
CA SER A 195 -5.62 -6.99 -0.57
C SER A 195 -4.51 -5.99 -0.21
N THR A 196 -4.84 -4.70 -0.14
CA THR A 196 -3.88 -3.67 0.29
C THR A 196 -3.54 -3.83 1.76
N LEU A 197 -4.54 -4.01 2.63
CA LEU A 197 -4.31 -4.26 4.06
C LEU A 197 -3.49 -5.54 4.26
N ASP A 198 -3.77 -6.60 3.51
CA ASP A 198 -3.03 -7.87 3.59
C ASP A 198 -1.57 -7.71 3.11
N LYS A 199 -1.33 -6.97 2.03
CA LYS A 199 0.03 -6.64 1.57
C LYS A 199 0.85 -5.92 2.65
N LEU A 200 0.23 -4.99 3.38
CA LEU A 200 0.89 -4.23 4.45
C LEU A 200 1.31 -5.10 5.64
N LEU A 201 0.67 -6.26 5.89
CA LEU A 201 1.07 -7.20 6.94
C LEU A 201 2.49 -7.74 6.74
N SER A 202 2.98 -7.76 5.50
CA SER A 202 4.35 -8.20 5.20
C SER A 202 5.42 -7.17 5.60
N LEU A 203 5.02 -5.95 5.94
CA LEU A 203 5.92 -4.87 6.32
C LEU A 203 6.09 -4.80 7.85
N LYS A 204 7.30 -4.40 8.29
CA LYS A 204 7.56 -4.11 9.69
C LYS A 204 7.17 -2.66 9.97
N LEU A 205 5.99 -2.46 10.50
CA LEU A 205 5.43 -1.14 10.81
C LEU A 205 5.69 -0.73 12.27
N SER A 206 5.44 0.54 12.59
CA SER A 206 5.35 1.03 13.95
C SER A 206 4.24 0.28 14.71
N SER A 207 4.37 0.18 16.03
CA SER A 207 3.39 -0.55 16.87
C SER A 207 1.98 0.02 16.74
N GLU A 208 1.86 1.32 16.54
CA GLU A 208 0.58 2.01 16.35
C GLU A 208 -0.07 1.63 15.01
N ASN A 209 0.66 1.79 13.90
CA ASN A 209 0.15 1.42 12.57
C ASN A 209 -0.12 -0.07 12.47
N GLN A 210 0.72 -0.91 13.08
CA GLN A 210 0.53 -2.36 13.06
C GLN A 210 -0.74 -2.78 13.79
N ARG A 211 -1.00 -2.23 15.00
CA ARG A 211 -2.23 -2.50 15.74
C ARG A 211 -3.45 -2.06 14.94
N TRP A 212 -3.40 -0.85 14.40
CA TRP A 212 -4.51 -0.30 13.61
C TRP A 212 -4.78 -1.10 12.33
N LEU A 213 -3.71 -1.55 11.65
CA LEU A 213 -3.79 -2.44 10.49
C LEU A 213 -4.55 -3.74 10.82
N TYR A 214 -4.24 -4.40 11.95
CA TYR A 214 -4.96 -5.61 12.38
C TYR A 214 -6.42 -5.35 12.67
N GLU A 215 -6.73 -4.25 13.36
CA GLU A 215 -8.11 -3.85 13.67
C GLU A 215 -8.93 -3.63 12.37
N LEU A 216 -8.37 -2.89 11.41
CA LEU A 216 -9.05 -2.62 10.14
C LEU A 216 -9.18 -3.88 9.28
N ARG A 217 -8.13 -4.72 9.21
CA ARG A 217 -8.18 -5.96 8.45
C ARG A 217 -9.29 -6.89 8.95
N PHE A 218 -9.49 -6.96 10.24
CA PHE A 218 -10.58 -7.75 10.83
C PHE A 218 -11.97 -7.30 10.33
N ALA A 219 -12.16 -6.01 10.08
CA ALA A 219 -13.43 -5.50 9.54
C ALA A 219 -13.69 -5.95 8.07
N PHE A 220 -12.66 -6.40 7.36
CA PHE A 220 -12.77 -6.97 6.01
C PHE A 220 -12.84 -8.51 6.01
N ASP A 221 -12.90 -9.13 7.19
CA ASP A 221 -13.07 -10.58 7.28
C ASP A 221 -14.39 -10.99 6.60
N GLY A 222 -14.34 -12.03 5.76
CA GLY A 222 -15.46 -12.41 4.90
C GLY A 222 -15.50 -11.75 3.51
N ILE A 223 -14.66 -10.76 3.23
CA ILE A 223 -14.45 -10.22 1.89
C ILE A 223 -13.22 -10.92 1.29
N PRO A 224 -13.32 -11.55 0.11
CA PRO A 224 -12.17 -12.22 -0.48
C PRO A 224 -11.08 -11.22 -0.90
N LEU A 225 -9.83 -11.70 -0.96
CA LEU A 225 -8.75 -10.95 -1.59
C LEU A 225 -8.96 -10.87 -3.10
N SER A 226 -8.44 -9.83 -3.74
CA SER A 226 -8.43 -9.72 -5.19
C SER A 226 -7.58 -10.85 -5.79
N ARG A 227 -8.15 -11.57 -6.74
CA ARG A 227 -7.44 -12.61 -7.51
C ARG A 227 -6.60 -12.03 -8.63
N ASP A 228 -7.03 -10.89 -9.15
CA ASP A 228 -6.35 -10.14 -10.20
C ASP A 228 -6.53 -8.64 -9.92
N ILE A 229 -5.47 -8.05 -9.38
CA ILE A 229 -5.46 -6.62 -8.98
C ILE A 229 -5.65 -5.70 -10.17
N GLU A 230 -5.05 -6.01 -11.33
CA GLU A 230 -5.16 -5.17 -12.52
C GLU A 230 -6.57 -5.19 -13.09
N SER A 231 -7.18 -6.38 -13.13
CA SER A 231 -8.57 -6.55 -13.56
C SER A 231 -9.53 -5.81 -12.64
N ASP A 232 -9.38 -5.95 -11.32
CA ASP A 232 -10.23 -5.25 -10.35
C ASP A 232 -10.05 -3.73 -10.42
N ILE A 233 -8.82 -3.22 -10.62
CA ILE A 233 -8.57 -1.78 -10.80
C ILE A 233 -9.19 -1.27 -12.11
N SER A 234 -9.06 -2.00 -13.22
CA SER A 234 -9.61 -1.60 -14.50
C SER A 234 -11.15 -1.59 -14.52
N SER A 235 -11.76 -2.48 -13.75
CA SER A 235 -13.22 -2.57 -13.59
C SER A 235 -13.80 -1.57 -12.60
N LEU A 236 -12.94 -0.91 -11.82
CA LEU A 236 -13.34 -0.01 -10.75
C LEU A 236 -14.04 1.24 -11.31
N ARG A 237 -15.32 1.38 -11.02
CA ARG A 237 -16.09 2.59 -11.32
C ARG A 237 -16.64 3.15 -10.03
N LEU A 238 -16.10 4.30 -9.62
CA LEU A 238 -16.62 5.01 -8.45
C LEU A 238 -17.89 5.79 -8.88
N GLU A 239 -19.03 5.20 -8.59
CA GLU A 239 -20.34 5.82 -8.83
C GLU A 239 -20.59 6.98 -7.85
N ARG A 240 -21.66 7.78 -8.13
CA ARG A 240 -22.00 8.95 -7.29
C ARG A 240 -22.15 8.65 -5.80
N GLY A 241 -22.59 7.43 -5.41
CA GLY A 241 -22.71 7.00 -4.03
C GLY A 241 -21.41 6.52 -3.38
N MET A 242 -20.30 6.49 -4.12
CA MET A 242 -19.00 5.96 -3.68
C MET A 242 -17.92 7.04 -3.50
N ALA A 243 -18.31 8.30 -3.32
CA ALA A 243 -17.34 9.39 -3.14
C ALA A 243 -16.38 9.16 -1.97
N HIS A 244 -16.83 8.49 -0.91
CA HIS A 244 -16.03 8.12 0.26
C HIS A 244 -14.97 7.04 -0.01
N TYR A 245 -15.04 6.36 -1.17
CA TYR A 245 -13.99 5.42 -1.62
C TYR A 245 -12.84 6.10 -2.34
N THR A 246 -12.98 7.36 -2.77
CA THR A 246 -11.99 8.03 -3.62
C THR A 246 -10.61 8.09 -2.96
N GLU A 247 -10.55 8.54 -1.72
CA GLU A 247 -9.29 8.66 -0.97
C GLU A 247 -8.65 7.29 -0.65
N PRO A 248 -9.36 6.33 0.00
CA PRO A 248 -8.76 5.04 0.30
C PRO A 248 -8.38 4.25 -0.95
N MET A 249 -9.08 4.41 -2.07
CA MET A 249 -8.70 3.76 -3.33
C MET A 249 -7.47 4.37 -3.97
N ALA A 250 -7.29 5.69 -3.89
CA ALA A 250 -6.08 6.34 -4.37
C ALA A 250 -4.84 5.84 -3.60
N TRP A 251 -4.94 5.72 -2.28
CA TRP A 251 -3.91 5.12 -1.45
C TRP A 251 -3.68 3.63 -1.75
N ALA A 252 -4.76 2.86 -1.91
CA ALA A 252 -4.67 1.44 -2.20
C ALA A 252 -3.94 1.20 -3.53
N GLN A 253 -4.26 1.94 -4.58
CA GLN A 253 -3.56 1.85 -5.86
C GLN A 253 -2.07 2.16 -5.72
N LEU A 254 -1.71 3.23 -5.02
CA LEU A 254 -0.32 3.58 -4.76
C LEU A 254 0.43 2.43 -4.08
N ILE A 255 -0.17 1.86 -3.01
CA ILE A 255 0.46 0.79 -2.22
C ILE A 255 0.51 -0.52 -3.00
N LEU A 256 -0.53 -0.87 -3.77
CA LEU A 256 -0.57 -2.11 -4.55
C LEU A 256 0.46 -2.12 -5.67
N TYR A 257 0.69 -0.98 -6.34
CA TYR A 257 1.72 -0.85 -7.37
C TYR A 257 3.13 -0.66 -6.80
N TRP A 258 3.27 -0.53 -5.50
CA TRP A 258 4.57 -0.46 -4.85
C TRP A 258 5.34 -1.76 -5.10
N GLN A 259 6.40 -1.69 -5.88
CA GLN A 259 7.33 -2.79 -6.05
C GLN A 259 8.20 -2.92 -4.79
N LYS A 260 8.33 -4.15 -4.29
CA LYS A 260 9.25 -4.48 -3.21
C LYS A 260 10.68 -4.39 -3.72
#